data_9d7d0c2fc23b1f108496b15ca1871868
#
_entry.id   9d7d0c2fc23b1f108496b15ca1871868
#
_cell.length_a   1.000
_cell.length_b   1.000
_cell.length_c   1.000
_cell.angle_alpha   90.00
_cell.angle_beta   90.00
_cell.angle_gamma   90.00
#
_symmetry.space_group_name_H-M   'P 1'
#
loop_
_entity.id
_entity.type
_entity.pdbx_description
1 polymer ?
#
loop_
_entity_poly.entity_id
_entity_poly.type
_entity_poly.pdbx_seq_one_letter_code
_entity_poly.pdbx_strand_id
1 'polypeptide(L)'
;MTPINHHARFVFFLILSIIGLVTAWVFNGIASVTGQNYLYAWFGLAVDWVLSLDILIVAIAGSAFMIFEARKLGMKRVWLYVLLSGVTAFAFTFPLFLAMRERKLAALADSTI
;
A
#
# COMPACT_ATOMS: atom_id res chain seq x y z
N MET A 1 20.16 -8.94 -21.11
CA MET A 1 19.25 -8.54 -20.01
C MET A 1 19.48 -7.10 -19.62
N THR A 2 18.42 -6.30 -19.67
CA THR A 2 18.54 -4.93 -19.20
C THR A 2 18.59 -4.93 -17.65
N PRO A 3 19.50 -4.18 -17.04
CA PRO A 3 19.55 -4.10 -15.60
C PRO A 3 18.29 -3.47 -15.03
N ILE A 4 17.91 -3.91 -13.84
CA ILE A 4 16.74 -3.38 -13.15
C ILE A 4 17.02 -1.94 -12.72
N ASN A 5 16.16 -1.02 -13.13
CA ASN A 5 16.26 0.37 -12.69
C ASN A 5 15.43 0.57 -11.42
N HIS A 6 16.08 0.37 -10.29
CA HIS A 6 15.43 0.53 -8.98
C HIS A 6 14.97 1.96 -8.74
N HIS A 7 15.69 2.95 -9.26
CA HIS A 7 15.30 4.34 -9.10
C HIS A 7 13.97 4.63 -9.82
N ALA A 8 13.83 4.16 -11.05
CA ALA A 8 12.58 4.33 -11.81
C ALA A 8 11.41 3.63 -11.11
N ARG A 9 11.64 2.43 -10.59
CA ARG A 9 10.63 1.70 -9.83
C ARG A 9 10.27 2.41 -8.53
N PHE A 10 11.26 2.95 -7.84
CA PHE A 10 11.02 3.74 -6.64
C PHE A 10 10.10 4.93 -6.93
N VAL A 11 10.41 5.69 -7.97
CA VAL A 11 9.61 6.86 -8.36
C VAL A 11 8.19 6.45 -8.74
N PHE A 12 8.05 5.37 -9.51
CA PHE A 12 6.75 4.85 -9.92
C PHE A 12 5.87 4.51 -8.72
N PHE A 13 6.42 3.73 -7.78
CA PHE A 13 5.67 3.33 -6.60
C PHE A 13 5.39 4.50 -5.67
N LEU A 14 6.32 5.46 -5.58
CA LEU A 14 6.12 6.66 -4.78
C LEU A 14 4.96 7.50 -5.32
N ILE A 15 4.90 7.66 -6.64
CA ILE A 15 3.80 8.41 -7.29
C ILE A 15 2.47 7.72 -7.02
N LEU A 16 2.40 6.39 -7.16
CA LEU A 16 1.19 5.64 -6.83
C LEU A 16 0.78 5.81 -5.38
N SER A 17 1.76 5.82 -4.48
CA SER A 17 1.53 6.05 -3.05
C SER A 17 0.89 7.41 -2.80
N ILE A 18 1.41 8.45 -3.43
CA ILE A 18 0.87 9.80 -3.27
C ILE A 18 -0.54 9.90 -3.81
N ILE A 19 -0.79 9.31 -4.99
CA ILE A 19 -2.13 9.27 -5.57
C ILE A 19 -3.10 8.55 -4.63
N GLY A 20 -2.68 7.41 -4.08
CA GLY A 20 -3.50 6.66 -3.14
C GLY A 20 -3.82 7.45 -1.88
N LEU A 21 -2.83 8.16 -1.34
CA LEU A 21 -3.03 8.99 -0.15
C LEU A 21 -4.01 10.12 -0.42
N VAL A 22 -3.79 10.87 -1.49
CA VAL A 22 -4.63 12.03 -1.84
C VAL A 22 -6.06 11.60 -2.09
N THR A 23 -6.27 10.55 -2.89
CA THR A 23 -7.63 10.08 -3.20
C THR A 23 -8.34 9.56 -1.96
N ALA A 24 -7.65 8.80 -1.10
CA ALA A 24 -8.24 8.29 0.13
C ALA A 24 -8.67 9.42 1.06
N TRP A 25 -7.79 10.40 1.28
CA TRP A 25 -8.10 11.50 2.20
C TRP A 25 -9.18 12.42 1.65
N VAL A 26 -9.16 12.74 0.35
CA VAL A 26 -10.16 13.61 -0.27
C VAL A 26 -11.54 12.97 -0.19
N PHE A 27 -11.67 11.72 -0.63
CA PHE A 27 -12.98 11.08 -0.67
C PHE A 27 -13.49 10.67 0.72
N ASN A 28 -12.60 10.31 1.63
CA ASN A 28 -13.01 10.08 3.01
C ASN A 28 -13.47 11.38 3.68
N GLY A 29 -12.81 12.51 3.37
CA GLY A 29 -13.26 13.80 3.85
C GLY A 29 -14.65 14.16 3.34
N ILE A 30 -14.90 13.95 2.04
CA ILE A 30 -16.21 14.19 1.43
C ILE A 30 -17.27 13.29 2.09
N ALA A 31 -16.96 12.01 2.26
CA ALA A 31 -17.89 11.07 2.87
C ALA A 31 -18.23 11.47 4.31
N SER A 32 -17.27 11.93 5.08
CA SER A 32 -17.48 12.37 6.46
C SER A 32 -18.37 13.62 6.53
N VAL A 33 -18.09 14.60 5.67
CA VAL A 33 -18.84 15.85 5.65
C VAL A 33 -20.28 15.63 5.19
N THR A 34 -20.51 14.73 4.23
CA THR A 34 -21.84 14.42 3.72
C THR A 34 -22.60 13.40 4.57
N GLY A 35 -21.97 12.87 5.62
CA GLY A 35 -22.61 11.93 6.54
C GLY A 35 -22.92 10.56 5.97
N GLN A 36 -22.12 10.09 5.04
CA GLN A 36 -22.34 8.78 4.44
C GLN A 36 -22.08 7.65 5.44
N ASN A 37 -22.89 6.60 5.33
CA ASN A 37 -22.77 5.44 6.22
C ASN A 37 -21.80 4.43 5.64
N TYR A 38 -20.62 4.31 6.27
CA TYR A 38 -19.55 3.40 5.82
C TYR A 38 -19.98 1.94 5.89
N LEU A 39 -20.70 1.54 6.94
CA LEU A 39 -21.13 0.14 7.07
C LEU A 39 -22.09 -0.25 5.96
N TYR A 40 -23.02 0.63 5.63
CA TYR A 40 -23.92 0.38 4.51
C TYR A 40 -23.18 0.33 3.19
N ALA A 41 -22.22 1.26 2.98
CA ALA A 41 -21.43 1.29 1.76
C ALA A 41 -20.57 0.04 1.58
N TRP A 42 -20.06 -0.52 2.68
CA TRP A 42 -19.23 -1.71 2.63
C TRP A 42 -20.02 -3.00 2.54
N PHE A 43 -21.18 -3.08 3.19
CA PHE A 43 -21.92 -4.34 3.36
C PHE A 43 -23.40 -4.26 3.02
N GLY A 44 -23.87 -3.15 2.44
CA GLY A 44 -25.29 -2.94 2.22
C GLY A 44 -25.89 -3.78 1.09
N LEU A 45 -25.16 -3.94 0.00
CA LEU A 45 -25.62 -4.68 -1.19
C LEU A 45 -24.66 -5.82 -1.49
N ALA A 46 -25.12 -6.79 -2.29
CA ALA A 46 -24.27 -7.93 -2.69
C ALA A 46 -23.00 -7.46 -3.43
N VAL A 47 -23.12 -6.42 -4.26
CA VAL A 47 -21.96 -5.82 -4.95
C VAL A 47 -20.98 -5.25 -3.95
N ASP A 48 -21.48 -4.61 -2.90
CA ASP A 48 -20.62 -4.04 -1.86
C ASP A 48 -19.82 -5.13 -1.14
N TRP A 49 -20.46 -6.26 -0.86
CA TRP A 49 -19.78 -7.41 -0.26
C TRP A 49 -18.65 -7.94 -1.13
N VAL A 50 -18.86 -8.02 -2.45
CA VAL A 50 -17.82 -8.48 -3.37
C VAL A 50 -16.63 -7.53 -3.33
N LEU A 51 -16.86 -6.23 -3.39
CA LEU A 51 -15.81 -5.23 -3.35
C LEU A 51 -15.06 -5.26 -2.01
N SER A 52 -15.79 -5.36 -0.91
CA SER A 52 -15.20 -5.37 0.43
C SER A 52 -14.34 -6.60 0.67
N LEU A 53 -14.84 -7.77 0.28
CA LEU A 53 -14.09 -9.02 0.45
C LEU A 53 -12.87 -9.05 -0.45
N ASP A 54 -12.98 -8.52 -1.67
CA ASP A 54 -11.85 -8.44 -2.59
C ASP A 54 -10.73 -7.58 -1.99
N ILE A 55 -11.09 -6.39 -1.50
CA ILE A 55 -10.13 -5.48 -0.85
C ILE A 55 -9.52 -6.15 0.39
N LEU A 56 -10.32 -6.82 1.20
CA LEU A 56 -9.84 -7.47 2.41
C LEU A 56 -8.83 -8.58 2.09
N ILE A 57 -9.14 -9.41 1.11
CA ILE A 57 -8.25 -10.49 0.70
C ILE A 57 -6.93 -9.92 0.15
N VAL A 58 -7.01 -8.89 -0.69
CA VAL A 58 -5.82 -8.23 -1.23
C VAL A 58 -5.01 -7.58 -0.10
N ALA A 59 -5.68 -6.96 0.86
CA ALA A 59 -4.99 -6.32 2.00
C ALA A 59 -4.25 -7.36 2.85
N ILE A 60 -4.87 -8.51 3.10
CA ILE A 60 -4.22 -9.59 3.86
C ILE A 60 -3.02 -10.13 3.09
N ALA A 61 -3.21 -10.42 1.80
CA ALA A 61 -2.13 -10.94 0.96
C ALA A 61 -0.99 -9.94 0.83
N GLY A 62 -1.31 -8.66 0.63
CA GLY A 62 -0.31 -7.59 0.54
C GLY A 62 0.43 -7.37 1.85
N SER A 63 -0.27 -7.44 2.99
CA SER A 63 0.37 -7.33 4.29
C SER A 63 1.32 -8.49 4.55
N ALA A 64 0.92 -9.70 4.21
CA ALA A 64 1.80 -10.87 4.32
C ALA A 64 3.03 -10.71 3.44
N PHE A 65 2.85 -10.25 2.21
CA PHE A 65 3.95 -9.97 1.30
C PHE A 65 4.91 -8.94 1.89
N MET A 66 4.39 -7.86 2.44
CA MET A 66 5.23 -6.83 3.06
C MET A 66 6.07 -7.40 4.20
N ILE A 67 5.47 -8.22 5.05
CA ILE A 67 6.19 -8.81 6.18
C ILE A 67 7.28 -9.77 5.70
N PHE A 68 6.95 -10.66 4.77
CA PHE A 68 7.92 -11.65 4.28
C PHE A 68 9.05 -10.96 3.51
N GLU A 69 8.73 -10.02 2.65
CA GLU A 69 9.72 -9.32 1.85
C GLU A 69 10.62 -8.45 2.73
N ALA A 70 10.05 -7.78 3.74
CA ALA A 70 10.82 -6.96 4.67
C ALA A 70 11.83 -7.80 5.45
N ARG A 71 11.42 -8.98 5.90
CA ARG A 71 12.33 -9.90 6.60
C ARG A 71 13.44 -10.37 5.69
N LYS A 72 13.12 -10.70 4.45
CA LYS A 72 14.09 -11.16 3.46
C LYS A 72 15.14 -10.10 3.17
N LEU A 73 14.74 -8.84 3.07
CA LEU A 73 15.63 -7.74 2.71
C LEU A 73 16.23 -7.01 3.91
N GLY A 74 15.86 -7.40 5.12
CA GLY A 74 16.34 -6.74 6.33
C GLY A 74 15.73 -5.36 6.53
N MET A 75 14.56 -5.10 5.98
CA MET A 75 13.86 -3.85 6.19
C MET A 75 13.29 -3.80 7.60
N LYS A 76 13.44 -2.65 8.24
CA LYS A 76 12.91 -2.42 9.58
C LYS A 76 11.58 -1.70 9.51
N ARG A 77 10.81 -1.75 10.59
CA ARG A 77 9.56 -0.99 10.74
C ARG A 77 8.46 -1.43 9.78
N VAL A 78 8.48 -2.70 9.33
CA VAL A 78 7.40 -3.20 8.48
C VAL A 78 6.04 -3.09 9.18
N TRP A 79 6.03 -3.20 10.50
CA TRP A 79 4.80 -3.08 11.28
C TRP A 79 4.14 -1.70 11.14
N LEU A 80 4.94 -0.64 10.88
CA LEU A 80 4.40 0.69 10.63
C LEU A 80 3.57 0.71 9.34
N TYR A 81 4.03 0.04 8.30
CA TYR A 81 3.28 -0.02 7.05
C TYR A 81 1.96 -0.75 7.23
N VAL A 82 1.96 -1.85 7.97
CA VAL A 82 0.74 -2.62 8.23
C VAL A 82 -0.23 -1.79 9.07
N LEU A 83 0.26 -1.11 10.12
CA LEU A 83 -0.57 -0.23 10.93
C LEU A 83 -1.16 0.92 10.12
N LEU A 84 -0.33 1.57 9.30
CA LEU A 84 -0.77 2.69 8.48
C LEU A 84 -1.83 2.25 7.48
N SER A 85 -1.76 1.01 6.99
CA SER A 85 -2.78 0.53 6.05
C SER A 85 -4.16 0.44 6.69
N GLY A 86 -4.22 0.19 8.00
CA GLY A 86 -5.48 0.19 8.72
C GLY A 86 -6.00 1.57 9.08
N VAL A 87 -5.11 2.56 9.17
CA VAL A 87 -5.47 3.93 9.58
C VAL A 87 -5.77 4.82 8.38
N THR A 88 -4.96 4.73 7.34
CA THR A 88 -5.09 5.61 6.18
C THR A 88 -5.75 4.88 5.01
N ALA A 89 -4.95 4.22 4.20
CA ALA A 89 -5.45 3.45 3.06
C ALA A 89 -4.36 2.49 2.59
N PHE A 90 -4.76 1.28 2.24
CA PHE A 90 -3.82 0.31 1.69
C PHE A 90 -3.23 0.81 0.36
N ALA A 91 -4.02 1.58 -0.40
CA ALA A 91 -3.58 2.18 -1.66
C ALA A 91 -2.42 3.16 -1.49
N PHE A 92 -2.26 3.76 -0.32
CA PHE A 92 -1.09 4.58 0.00
C PHE A 92 0.05 3.73 0.54
N THR A 93 -0.25 2.86 1.50
CA THR A 93 0.77 2.16 2.29
C THR A 93 1.50 1.10 1.49
N PHE A 94 0.78 0.32 0.68
CA PHE A 94 1.40 -0.75 -0.09
C PHE A 94 2.35 -0.21 -1.18
N PRO A 95 1.95 0.78 -2.01
CA PRO A 95 2.92 1.38 -2.95
C PRO A 95 4.08 2.07 -2.23
N LEU A 96 3.84 2.69 -1.08
CA LEU A 96 4.94 3.28 -0.30
C LEU A 96 5.93 2.21 0.14
N PHE A 97 5.45 1.08 0.62
CA PHE A 97 6.31 -0.04 0.98
C PHE A 97 7.13 -0.51 -0.23
N LEU A 98 6.48 -0.66 -1.39
CA LEU A 98 7.17 -1.07 -2.60
C LEU A 98 8.25 -0.06 -3.02
N ALA A 99 7.99 1.24 -2.84
CA ALA A 99 8.99 2.27 -3.10
C ALA A 99 10.20 2.12 -2.17
N MET A 100 9.95 1.94 -0.87
CA MET A 100 11.04 1.75 0.10
C MET A 100 11.78 0.44 -0.15
N ARG A 101 11.07 -0.60 -0.59
CA ARG A 101 11.66 -1.87 -0.99
C ARG A 101 12.66 -1.67 -2.14
N GLU A 102 12.29 -0.88 -3.15
CA GLU A 102 13.21 -0.60 -4.27
C GLU A 102 14.45 0.17 -3.81
N ARG A 103 14.32 1.09 -2.87
CA ARG A 103 15.47 1.76 -2.27
C ARG A 103 16.40 0.77 -1.57
N LYS A 104 15.83 -0.18 -0.83
CA LYS A 104 16.60 -1.20 -0.13
C LYS A 104 17.33 -2.11 -1.12
N LEU A 105 16.64 -2.51 -2.20
CA LEU A 105 17.25 -3.34 -3.24
C LEU A 105 18.39 -2.61 -3.94
N ALA A 106 18.25 -1.32 -4.20
CA ALA A 106 19.30 -0.50 -4.79
C ALA A 106 20.52 -0.44 -3.87
N ALA A 107 20.29 -0.24 -2.57
CA ALA A 107 21.40 -0.20 -1.59
C ALA A 107 22.11 -1.53 -1.50
N LEU A 108 21.38 -2.65 -1.53
CA LEU A 108 21.97 -3.99 -1.49
C LEU A 108 22.78 -4.28 -2.76
N ALA A 109 22.29 -3.83 -3.92
CA ALA A 109 23.00 -3.99 -5.19
C ALA A 109 24.33 -3.21 -5.16
N ASP A 110 24.30 -1.97 -4.65
CA ASP A 110 25.50 -1.15 -4.53
C ASP A 110 26.51 -1.76 -3.57
N SER A 111 26.04 -2.40 -2.48
CA SER A 111 26.93 -2.98 -1.48
C SER A 111 27.65 -4.25 -1.95
N THR A 112 27.21 -4.86 -3.06
CA THR A 112 27.81 -6.08 -3.61
C THR A 112 28.89 -5.80 -4.65
N ILE A 113 29.11 -4.54 -5.00
CA ILE A 113 30.13 -4.13 -5.98
C ILE A 113 31.52 -3.94 -5.30
#